data_de82260ecd6897c5d5ce2ffbb4621016
#
_entry.id   de82260ecd6897c5d5ce2ffbb4621016
#
_cell.length_a   1.000
_cell.length_b   1.000
_cell.length_c   1.000
_cell.angle_alpha   90.00
_cell.angle_beta   90.00
_cell.angle_gamma   90.00
#
_symmetry.space_group_name_H-M   'P 1'
#
loop_
_entity.id
_entity.type
_entity.pdbx_description
1 polymer ?
#
loop_
_entity_poly.entity_id
_entity_poly.type
_entity_poly.pdbx_seq_one_letter_code
_entity_poly.pdbx_strand_id
1 'polypeptide(L)' 'PENILCLTREGNRIKIIDFGLARKYDPKEDLRVLFGTPEFVAPEVVNFDRIYPSTDMWSVGVICYV' A
#
# COMPACT_ATOMS: atom_id res chain seq x y z
N PRO A 1 -1.11 -11.29 -1.44
CA PRO A 1 -0.48 -10.11 -2.03
C PRO A 1 0.61 -10.49 -3.03
N GLU A 2 0.39 -10.12 -4.27
CA GLU A 2 1.26 -10.49 -5.37
C GLU A 2 2.58 -9.71 -5.37
N ASN A 3 2.59 -8.56 -4.70
CA ASN A 3 3.75 -7.66 -4.69
C ASN A 3 4.63 -7.86 -3.46
N ILE A 4 4.42 -8.95 -2.73
CA ILE A 4 5.24 -9.31 -1.58
C ILE A 4 5.78 -10.71 -1.81
N LEU A 5 7.10 -10.82 -1.89
CA LEU A 5 7.77 -12.10 -2.11
C LEU A 5 8.39 -12.60 -0.83
N CYS A 6 8.28 -13.89 -0.61
CA CYS A 6 9.01 -14.57 0.46
C CYS A 6 10.41 -14.93 -0.04
N LEU A 7 11.44 -14.59 0.73
CA LEU A 7 12.82 -14.90 0.34
C LEU A 7 13.15 -16.38 0.51
N THR A 8 12.52 -17.00 1.51
CA THR A 8 12.69 -18.45 1.74
C THR A 8 11.33 -19.04 2.10
N ARG A 9 11.18 -20.33 1.88
CA ARG A 9 9.92 -21.02 2.15
C ARG A 9 9.60 -21.09 3.64
N GLU A 10 10.61 -21.14 4.49
CA GLU A 10 10.46 -21.32 5.94
C GLU A 10 10.82 -20.07 6.74
N GLY A 11 11.35 -19.05 6.08
CA GLY A 11 11.80 -17.84 6.76
C GLY A 11 10.71 -16.78 6.87
N ASN A 12 10.99 -15.78 7.68
CA ASN A 12 10.10 -14.62 7.89
C ASN A 12 10.53 -13.41 7.08
N ARG A 13 11.49 -13.57 6.17
CA ARG A 13 11.98 -12.46 5.36
C ARG A 13 11.16 -12.34 4.08
N ILE A 14 10.79 -11.11 3.79
CA ILE A 14 10.01 -10.77 2.59
C ILE A 14 10.68 -9.62 1.86
N LYS A 15 10.28 -9.45 0.60
CA LYS A 15 10.60 -8.26 -0.18
C LYS A 15 9.32 -7.71 -0.79
N ILE A 16 9.22 -6.39 -0.77
CA ILE A 16 8.16 -5.69 -1.49
C ILE A 16 8.69 -5.42 -2.89
N ILE A 17 7.90 -5.77 -3.90
CA ILE A 17 8.26 -5.57 -5.31
C ILE A 17 7.19 -4.74 -5.99
N ASP A 18 7.50 -4.30 -7.24
CA ASP A 18 6.62 -3.52 -8.09
C ASP A 18 6.28 -2.14 -7.50
N PHE A 19 7.20 -1.22 -7.74
CA PHE A 19 7.08 0.17 -7.29
C PHE A 19 6.50 1.08 -8.38
N GLY A 20 5.80 0.49 -9.36
CA GLY A 20 5.26 1.24 -10.50
C GLY A 20 4.29 2.34 -10.13
N LEU A 21 3.55 2.17 -9.03
CA LEU A 21 2.60 3.17 -8.54
C LEU A 21 3.10 3.93 -7.32
N ALA A 22 4.36 3.71 -6.93
CA ALA A 22 4.94 4.41 -5.80
C ALA A 22 5.07 5.91 -6.06
N ARG A 23 4.85 6.71 -5.02
CA ARG A 23 4.94 8.17 -5.07
C ARG A 23 5.78 8.68 -3.91
N LYS A 24 6.53 9.75 -4.16
CA LYS A 24 7.15 10.49 -3.08
C LYS A 24 6.08 11.27 -2.33
N TYR A 25 6.18 11.27 -1.02
CA TYR A 25 5.26 12.02 -0.19
C TYR A 25 5.86 13.38 0.18
N ASP A 26 5.10 14.45 -0.08
CA ASP A 26 5.43 15.80 0.36
C ASP A 26 4.26 16.31 1.19
N PRO A 27 4.46 16.62 2.49
CA PRO A 27 3.38 17.12 3.34
C PRO A 27 2.75 18.42 2.85
N LYS A 28 3.44 19.16 1.99
CA LYS A 28 2.94 20.42 1.43
C LYS A 28 2.04 20.22 0.22
N GLU A 29 2.00 19.03 -0.33
CA GLU A 29 1.20 18.72 -1.50
C GLU A 29 -0.06 17.97 -1.11
N ASP A 30 -1.14 18.23 -1.86
CA ASP A 30 -2.40 17.50 -1.70
C ASP A 30 -2.37 16.31 -2.65
N LEU A 31 -1.83 15.20 -2.17
CA LEU A 31 -1.70 14.00 -2.98
C LEU A 31 -3.00 13.19 -2.90
N ARG A 32 -3.57 12.94 -4.08
CA ARG A 32 -4.77 12.12 -4.25
C ARG A 32 -4.53 11.13 -5.34
N VAL A 33 -4.94 9.90 -5.13
CA VAL A 33 -4.77 8.82 -6.11
C VAL A 33 -6.03 7.97 -6.15
N LEU A 34 -6.29 7.39 -7.32
CA LEU A 34 -7.44 6.50 -7.50
C LEU A 34 -6.95 5.24 -8.21
N PHE A 35 -6.03 4.53 -7.58
CA PHE A 35 -5.54 3.26 -8.09
C PHE A 35 -5.15 2.35 -6.94
N GLY A 36 -4.93 1.10 -7.26
CA GLY A 36 -4.63 0.05 -6.32
C GLY A 36 -5.67 -1.05 -6.41
N THR A 37 -5.45 -2.14 -5.70
CA THR A 37 -6.42 -3.23 -5.62
C THR A 37 -7.52 -2.85 -4.64
N PRO A 38 -8.79 -2.73 -5.08
CA PRO A 38 -9.88 -2.23 -4.23
C PRO A 38 -10.00 -2.93 -2.88
N GLU A 39 -9.66 -4.21 -2.84
CA GLU A 39 -9.76 -5.03 -1.62
C GLU A 39 -8.78 -4.61 -0.53
N PHE A 40 -7.72 -3.92 -0.90
CA PHE A 40 -6.63 -3.57 0.01
C PHE A 40 -6.51 -2.07 0.28
N VAL A 41 -7.17 -1.22 -0.51
CA VAL A 41 -6.96 0.22 -0.40
C VAL A 41 -7.76 0.83 0.75
N ALA A 42 -7.21 1.89 1.33
CA ALA A 42 -7.84 2.62 2.42
C ALA A 42 -9.10 3.37 1.95
N PRO A 43 -10.03 3.69 2.86
CA PRO A 43 -11.23 4.45 2.51
C PRO A 43 -10.93 5.79 1.85
N GLU A 44 -9.89 6.49 2.27
CA GLU A 44 -9.51 7.77 1.67
C GLU A 44 -9.12 7.63 0.20
N VAL A 45 -8.54 6.48 -0.18
CA VAL A 45 -8.23 6.20 -1.60
C VAL A 45 -9.51 6.00 -2.39
N VAL A 46 -10.44 5.21 -1.88
CA VAL A 46 -11.73 4.95 -2.55
C VAL A 46 -12.50 6.25 -2.76
N ASN A 47 -12.45 7.16 -1.79
CA ASN A 47 -13.15 8.43 -1.84
C ASN A 47 -12.39 9.54 -2.57
N PHE A 48 -11.21 9.22 -3.11
CA PHE A 48 -10.33 10.19 -3.77
C PHE A 48 -10.00 11.38 -2.86
N ASP A 49 -9.82 11.09 -1.58
CA ASP A 49 -9.41 12.07 -0.59
C ASP A 49 -7.89 12.14 -0.50
N ARG A 50 -7.41 13.16 0.22
CA ARG A 50 -5.97 13.30 0.45
C ARG A 50 -5.42 12.08 1.17
N ILE A 51 -4.29 11.57 0.68
CA ILE A 51 -3.62 10.42 1.28
C ILE A 51 -2.39 10.86 2.07
N TYR A 52 -1.98 10.01 2.99
CA TYR A 52 -0.87 10.22 3.91
C TYR A 52 -0.03 8.93 3.97
N PRO A 53 1.17 8.98 4.54
CA PRO A 53 1.94 7.74 4.77
C PRO A 53 1.14 6.68 5.54
N SER A 54 0.29 7.11 6.47
CA SER A 54 -0.56 6.21 7.22
C SER A 54 -1.59 5.47 6.36
N THR A 55 -1.88 5.98 5.16
CA THR A 55 -2.79 5.32 4.22
C THR A 55 -2.26 3.93 3.84
N ASP A 56 -0.95 3.77 3.70
CA ASP A 56 -0.35 2.47 3.41
C ASP A 56 -0.51 1.49 4.56
N MET A 57 -0.61 1.97 5.78
CA MET A 57 -0.77 1.10 6.95
C MET A 57 -2.12 0.41 6.97
N TRP A 58 -3.15 1.01 6.38
CA TRP A 58 -4.43 0.33 6.18
C TRP A 58 -4.23 -0.95 5.38
N SER A 59 -3.50 -0.85 4.26
CA SER A 59 -3.22 -2.00 3.40
C SER A 59 -2.41 -3.08 4.12
N VAL A 60 -1.45 -2.68 4.94
CA VAL A 60 -0.69 -3.62 5.77
C VAL A 60 -1.63 -4.37 6.73
N GLY A 61 -2.58 -3.65 7.32
CA GLY A 61 -3.57 -4.27 8.20
C GLY A 61 -4.44 -5.30 7.47
N VAL A 62 -4.85 -4.99 6.24
CA VAL A 62 -5.64 -5.92 5.42
C VAL A 62 -4.82 -7.17 5.09
N ILE A 63 -3.56 -7.00 4.73
CA ILE A 63 -2.65 -8.13 4.45
C ILE A 63 -2.54 -9.03 5.68
N CYS A 64 -2.42 -8.43 6.83
CA CYS A 64 -2.35 -9.18 8.09
C CYS A 64 -3.65 -9.95 8.38
N TYR A 65 -4.79 -9.38 8.00
CA TYR A 65 -6.10 -9.98 8.24
C TYR A 65 -6.36 -11.17 7.31
N VAL A 66 -5.98 -11.06 6.04
CA VAL A 66 -6.16 -12.17 5.11
C VAL A 66 -5.09 -13.22 5.31
#